data_93a0704bb460a4f46b047b90c6d384df
#
_entry.id   93a0704bb460a4f46b047b90c6d384df
#
_cell.length_a   1.000
_cell.length_b   1.000
_cell.length_c   1.000
_cell.angle_alpha   90.00
_cell.angle_beta   90.00
_cell.angle_gamma   90.00
#
_symmetry.space_group_name_H-M   'P 1'
#
loop_
_entity.id
_entity.type
_entity.pdbx_description
1 polymer ?
#
loop_
_entity_poly.entity_id
_entity_poly.type
_entity_poly.pdbx_seq_one_letter_code
_entity_poly.pdbx_strand_id
1 'polypeptide(L)'
;MSKNRVLIVDDDANLSRLSGMILENSGQYEVMIVNDSGRALPAAVQFQPALMLLDVDMPGKDGGDLAREAANDSRLRGIPILFLTGLVSHKEAEGGPIECGGMKFLAKPVEPALLLAAVAGLLPRTGGS
;
A
#
# COMPACT_ATOMS: atom_id res chain seq x y z
N MET A 1 -20.62 3.00 9.45
CA MET A 1 -19.85 3.59 8.36
C MET A 1 -18.80 2.62 7.87
N SER A 2 -18.64 2.55 6.57
CA SER A 2 -17.66 1.61 6.04
C SER A 2 -16.25 2.16 6.21
N LYS A 3 -15.34 1.26 6.50
CA LYS A 3 -13.93 1.59 6.60
C LYS A 3 -13.33 1.66 5.21
N ASN A 4 -12.28 2.45 5.06
CA ASN A 4 -11.52 2.45 3.82
C ASN A 4 -10.78 1.12 3.68
N ARG A 5 -10.80 0.57 2.48
CA ARG A 5 -10.16 -0.72 2.21
C ARG A 5 -8.74 -0.50 1.73
N VAL A 6 -7.82 -1.24 2.31
CA VAL A 6 -6.41 -1.20 1.92
C VAL A 6 -5.98 -2.60 1.50
N LEU A 7 -5.47 -2.72 0.30
CA LEU A 7 -4.90 -3.97 -0.19
C LEU A 7 -3.39 -3.92 -0.01
N ILE A 8 -2.84 -4.92 0.71
CA ILE A 8 -1.40 -5.04 0.90
C ILE A 8 -0.90 -6.19 0.04
N VAL A 9 0.08 -5.91 -0.82
CA VAL A 9 0.74 -6.94 -1.63
C VAL A 9 2.21 -6.98 -1.26
N ASP A 10 2.63 -8.06 -0.64
CA ASP A 10 3.99 -8.24 -0.15
C ASP A 10 4.24 -9.73 0.01
N ASP A 11 5.32 -10.25 -0.56
CA ASP A 11 5.65 -11.67 -0.44
C ASP A 11 6.15 -12.05 0.96
N ASP A 12 6.50 -11.08 1.78
CA ASP A 12 6.88 -11.31 3.17
C ASP A 12 5.61 -11.37 4.03
N ALA A 13 5.19 -12.57 4.41
CA ALA A 13 3.95 -12.75 5.16
C ALA A 13 4.00 -12.10 6.54
N ASN A 14 5.16 -12.10 7.18
CA ASN A 14 5.29 -11.50 8.52
C ASN A 14 5.18 -9.99 8.45
N LEU A 15 5.84 -9.37 7.48
CA LEU A 15 5.81 -7.93 7.32
C LEU A 15 4.42 -7.45 6.91
N SER A 16 3.78 -8.16 5.99
CA SER A 16 2.43 -7.77 5.55
C SER A 16 1.41 -7.91 6.69
N ARG A 17 1.56 -8.94 7.51
CA ARG A 17 0.68 -9.10 8.68
C ARG A 17 0.87 -7.95 9.65
N LEU A 18 2.12 -7.57 9.92
CA LEU A 18 2.40 -6.45 10.82
C LEU A 18 1.79 -5.15 10.28
N SER A 19 1.99 -4.87 9.00
CA SER A 19 1.41 -3.68 8.38
C SER A 19 -0.12 -3.70 8.47
N GLY A 20 -0.71 -4.86 8.21
CA GLY A 20 -2.16 -5.02 8.30
C GLY A 20 -2.68 -4.76 9.71
N MET A 21 -1.97 -5.29 10.72
CA MET A 21 -2.36 -5.09 12.11
C MET A 21 -2.31 -3.61 12.49
N ILE A 22 -1.26 -2.91 12.07
CA ILE A 22 -1.15 -1.49 12.34
C ILE A 22 -2.37 -0.73 11.80
N LEU A 23 -2.73 -1.02 10.56
CA LEU A 23 -3.85 -0.33 9.93
C LEU A 23 -5.17 -0.71 10.57
N GLU A 24 -5.41 -1.99 10.83
CA GLU A 24 -6.67 -2.43 11.41
C GLU A 24 -6.84 -1.96 12.85
N ASN A 25 -5.75 -1.93 13.60
CA ASN A 25 -5.81 -1.47 14.99
C ASN A 25 -6.16 0.01 15.11
N SER A 26 -5.95 0.78 14.06
CA SER A 26 -6.36 2.18 14.07
C SER A 26 -7.88 2.33 14.04
N GLY A 27 -8.60 1.28 13.66
CA GLY A 27 -10.05 1.30 13.57
C GLY A 27 -10.61 1.92 12.31
N GLN A 28 -9.76 2.39 11.40
CA GLN A 28 -10.18 3.14 10.23
C GLN A 28 -10.12 2.36 8.93
N TYR A 29 -9.47 1.19 8.93
CA TYR A 29 -9.22 0.47 7.70
C TYR A 29 -9.64 -0.98 7.76
N GLU A 30 -10.10 -1.48 6.62
CA GLU A 30 -10.32 -2.91 6.38
C GLU A 30 -9.19 -3.36 5.46
N VAL A 31 -8.47 -4.42 5.86
CA VAL A 31 -7.23 -4.81 5.17
C VAL A 31 -7.38 -6.19 4.52
N MET A 32 -6.92 -6.30 3.28
CA MET A 32 -6.74 -7.59 2.63
C MET A 32 -5.26 -7.74 2.31
N ILE A 33 -4.70 -8.91 2.58
CA ILE A 33 -3.29 -9.19 2.35
C ILE A 33 -3.15 -10.24 1.26
N VAL A 34 -2.28 -9.96 0.27
CA VAL A 34 -1.94 -10.89 -0.80
C VAL A 34 -0.44 -11.07 -0.78
N ASN A 35 0.02 -12.32 -0.61
CA ASN A 35 1.44 -12.64 -0.54
C ASN A 35 2.00 -13.19 -1.85
N ASP A 36 1.22 -13.17 -2.91
CA ASP A 36 1.60 -13.66 -4.23
C ASP A 36 1.25 -12.58 -5.26
N SER A 37 2.28 -12.02 -5.91
CA SER A 37 2.07 -10.94 -6.86
C SER A 37 1.14 -11.33 -8.02
N GLY A 38 1.13 -12.62 -8.38
CA GLY A 38 0.25 -13.11 -9.45
C GLY A 38 -1.22 -13.03 -9.11
N ARG A 39 -1.56 -12.93 -7.83
CA ARG A 39 -2.95 -12.84 -7.37
C ARG A 39 -3.39 -11.41 -7.09
N ALA A 40 -2.48 -10.45 -7.20
CA ALA A 40 -2.74 -9.09 -6.74
C ALA A 40 -3.84 -8.40 -7.53
N LEU A 41 -3.79 -8.47 -8.86
CA LEU A 41 -4.78 -7.76 -9.67
C LEU A 41 -6.18 -8.35 -9.55
N PRO A 42 -6.36 -9.69 -9.63
CA PRO A 42 -7.70 -10.24 -9.39
C PRO A 42 -8.25 -9.88 -8.01
N ALA A 43 -7.39 -9.90 -6.99
CA ALA A 43 -7.81 -9.52 -5.65
C ALA A 43 -8.22 -8.05 -5.58
N ALA A 44 -7.47 -7.17 -6.23
CA ALA A 44 -7.78 -5.76 -6.26
C ALA A 44 -9.11 -5.49 -6.94
N VAL A 45 -9.38 -6.17 -8.05
CA VAL A 45 -10.63 -6.01 -8.77
C VAL A 45 -11.82 -6.41 -7.89
N GLN A 46 -11.68 -7.52 -7.17
CA GLN A 46 -12.75 -7.99 -6.29
C GLN A 46 -12.92 -7.12 -5.05
N PHE A 47 -11.81 -6.77 -4.41
CA PHE A 47 -11.83 -6.04 -3.14
C PHE A 47 -12.17 -4.57 -3.33
N GLN A 48 -11.79 -4.00 -4.46
CA GLN A 48 -11.96 -2.58 -4.76
C GLN A 48 -11.40 -1.70 -3.65
N PRO A 49 -10.07 -1.76 -3.44
CA PRO A 49 -9.46 -1.01 -2.36
C PRO A 49 -9.46 0.50 -2.61
N ALA A 50 -9.44 1.26 -1.55
CA ALA A 50 -9.26 2.71 -1.62
C ALA A 50 -7.78 3.06 -1.78
N LEU A 51 -6.88 2.14 -1.43
CA LEU A 51 -5.44 2.33 -1.52
C LEU A 51 -4.76 0.97 -1.64
N MET A 52 -3.68 0.91 -2.44
CA MET A 52 -2.85 -0.29 -2.52
C MET A 52 -1.48 0.00 -1.92
N LEU A 53 -1.03 -0.90 -1.05
CA LEU A 53 0.29 -0.85 -0.44
C LEU A 53 1.11 -1.97 -1.07
N LEU A 54 2.09 -1.62 -1.89
CA LEU A 54 2.80 -2.57 -2.73
C LEU A 54 4.27 -2.63 -2.36
N ASP A 55 4.77 -3.84 -2.11
CA ASP A 55 6.19 -4.08 -1.94
C ASP A 55 6.88 -3.94 -3.29
N VAL A 56 7.98 -3.20 -3.34
CA VAL A 56 8.74 -3.02 -4.58
C VAL A 56 9.49 -4.30 -4.95
N ASP A 57 10.03 -4.98 -3.95
CA ASP A 57 10.92 -6.14 -4.17
C ASP A 57 10.18 -7.46 -4.01
N MET A 58 9.58 -7.96 -5.08
CA MET A 58 8.91 -9.25 -5.08
C MET A 58 9.37 -10.10 -6.25
N PRO A 59 9.48 -11.41 -6.09
CA PRO A 59 9.77 -12.28 -7.22
C PRO A 59 8.61 -12.28 -8.21
N GLY A 60 8.92 -12.48 -9.46
CA GLY A 60 7.93 -12.43 -10.53
C GLY A 60 7.59 -11.00 -10.88
N LYS A 61 6.38 -10.56 -10.53
CA LYS A 61 5.98 -9.17 -10.73
C LYS A 61 6.34 -8.35 -9.50
N ASP A 62 7.06 -7.26 -9.69
CA ASP A 62 7.37 -6.36 -8.60
C ASP A 62 6.26 -5.31 -8.45
N GLY A 63 6.41 -4.42 -7.44
CA GLY A 63 5.42 -3.39 -7.20
C GLY A 63 5.23 -2.44 -8.38
N GLY A 64 6.33 -2.14 -9.09
CA GLY A 64 6.26 -1.28 -10.27
C GLY A 64 5.46 -1.92 -11.40
N ASP A 65 5.64 -3.22 -11.61
CA ASP A 65 4.86 -3.96 -12.61
C ASP A 65 3.37 -3.92 -12.28
N LEU A 66 3.04 -4.17 -11.02
CA LEU A 66 1.66 -4.15 -10.57
C LEU A 66 1.04 -2.76 -10.71
N ALA A 67 1.80 -1.72 -10.39
CA ALA A 67 1.32 -0.35 -10.52
C ALA A 67 1.00 -0.01 -11.98
N ARG A 68 1.85 -0.45 -12.91
CA ARG A 68 1.60 -0.22 -14.33
C ARG A 68 0.37 -0.95 -14.81
N GLU A 69 0.20 -2.20 -14.39
CA GLU A 69 -0.97 -2.98 -14.79
C GLU A 69 -2.25 -2.38 -14.21
N ALA A 70 -2.21 -1.91 -12.97
CA ALA A 70 -3.36 -1.26 -12.36
C ALA A 70 -3.71 0.04 -13.08
N ALA A 71 -2.71 0.82 -13.48
CA ALA A 71 -2.93 2.06 -14.20
C ALA A 71 -3.58 1.85 -15.56
N ASN A 72 -3.36 0.67 -16.15
CA ASN A 72 -3.95 0.31 -17.45
C ASN A 72 -5.28 -0.42 -17.32
N ASP A 73 -5.76 -0.66 -16.12
CA ASP A 73 -7.04 -1.33 -15.88
C ASP A 73 -8.07 -0.28 -15.47
N SER A 74 -9.16 -0.19 -16.23
CA SER A 74 -10.17 0.83 -15.99
C SER A 74 -10.83 0.70 -14.62
N ARG A 75 -10.77 -0.49 -14.01
CA ARG A 75 -11.37 -0.73 -12.70
C ARG A 75 -10.46 -0.32 -11.54
N LEU A 76 -9.15 -0.20 -11.82
CA LEU A 76 -8.14 0.06 -10.78
C LEU A 76 -7.44 1.40 -10.98
N ARG A 77 -7.57 1.96 -12.16
CA ARG A 77 -6.93 3.23 -12.48
C ARG A 77 -7.45 4.32 -11.54
N GLY A 78 -6.54 5.07 -10.98
CA GLY A 78 -6.90 6.12 -10.03
C GLY A 78 -6.83 5.72 -8.57
N ILE A 79 -6.69 4.43 -8.27
CA ILE A 79 -6.49 4.01 -6.88
C ILE A 79 -5.08 4.43 -6.47
N PRO A 80 -4.94 5.20 -5.38
CA PRO A 80 -3.60 5.61 -4.93
C PRO A 80 -2.76 4.43 -4.50
N ILE A 81 -1.46 4.53 -4.73
CA ILE A 81 -0.51 3.47 -4.43
C ILE A 81 0.61 4.03 -3.55
N LEU A 82 0.92 3.30 -2.48
CA LEU A 82 2.07 3.56 -1.64
C LEU A 82 3.01 2.36 -1.75
N PHE A 83 4.26 2.61 -2.10
CA PHE A 83 5.25 1.54 -2.22
C PHE A 83 6.02 1.36 -0.93
N LEU A 84 6.35 0.11 -0.63
CA LEU A 84 7.28 -0.22 0.46
C LEU A 84 8.59 -0.69 -0.15
N THR A 85 9.71 -0.21 0.38
CA THR A 85 11.01 -0.58 -0.16
C THR A 85 12.07 -0.63 0.94
N GLY A 86 12.96 -1.60 0.84
CA GLY A 86 14.15 -1.66 1.69
C GLY A 86 15.35 -0.94 1.10
N LEU A 87 15.19 -0.37 -0.12
CA LEU A 87 16.29 0.27 -0.82
C LEU A 87 16.58 1.69 -0.34
N VAL A 88 15.65 2.27 0.43
CA VAL A 88 15.80 3.62 0.97
C VAL A 88 16.24 3.53 2.42
N SER A 89 17.27 4.29 2.81
CA SER A 89 17.72 4.26 4.19
C SER A 89 16.71 4.96 5.10
N HIS A 90 16.70 4.57 6.37
CA HIS A 90 15.86 5.24 7.36
C HIS A 90 16.17 6.71 7.48
N LYS A 91 17.43 7.07 7.31
CA LYS A 91 17.83 8.46 7.35
C LYS A 91 17.19 9.27 6.24
N GLU A 92 17.13 8.69 5.03
CA GLU A 92 16.48 9.35 3.91
C GLU A 92 14.98 9.47 4.10
N ALA A 93 14.38 8.49 4.77
CA ALA A 93 12.94 8.44 4.98
C ALA A 93 12.50 9.09 6.30
N GLU A 94 13.42 9.75 7.00
CA GLU A 94 13.17 10.26 8.35
C GLU A 94 11.98 11.21 8.42
N GLY A 95 11.76 11.96 7.38
CA GLY A 95 10.64 12.90 7.31
C GLY A 95 9.34 12.32 6.80
N GLY A 96 9.26 10.99 6.64
CA GLY A 96 8.07 10.32 6.15
C GLY A 96 8.26 9.76 4.74
N PRO A 97 7.20 9.65 3.96
CA PRO A 97 7.29 9.06 2.62
C PRO A 97 8.18 9.88 1.70
N ILE A 98 8.91 9.17 0.86
CA ILE A 98 9.75 9.77 -0.16
C ILE A 98 8.98 9.77 -1.47
N GLU A 99 8.94 10.92 -2.12
CA GLU A 99 8.28 11.04 -3.42
C GLU A 99 9.33 11.03 -4.51
N CYS A 100 9.12 10.16 -5.50
CA CYS A 100 10.04 10.04 -6.62
C CYS A 100 9.22 9.79 -7.89
N GLY A 101 9.32 10.69 -8.86
CA GLY A 101 8.59 10.53 -10.12
C GLY A 101 7.08 10.49 -9.96
N GLY A 102 6.54 11.18 -8.97
CA GLY A 102 5.11 11.18 -8.69
C GLY A 102 4.63 10.00 -7.86
N MET A 103 5.54 9.09 -7.51
CA MET A 103 5.21 7.92 -6.69
C MET A 103 5.75 8.10 -5.28
N LYS A 104 5.00 7.59 -4.30
CA LYS A 104 5.40 7.69 -2.90
C LYS A 104 5.90 6.35 -2.39
N PHE A 105 7.01 6.39 -1.67
CA PHE A 105 7.68 5.22 -1.13
C PHE A 105 7.84 5.36 0.38
N LEU A 106 7.70 4.25 1.09
CA LEU A 106 7.92 4.19 2.52
C LEU A 106 8.99 3.13 2.80
N ALA A 107 9.94 3.46 3.68
CA ALA A 107 11.06 2.58 3.97
C ALA A 107 10.66 1.40 4.85
N LYS A 108 11.29 0.26 4.65
CA LYS A 108 11.20 -0.89 5.54
C LYS A 108 12.37 -0.83 6.53
N PRO A 109 12.20 -1.31 7.75
CA PRO A 109 10.97 -1.82 8.35
C PRO A 109 9.95 -0.69 8.60
N VAL A 110 8.67 -1.03 8.55
CA VAL A 110 7.59 -0.06 8.61
C VAL A 110 7.43 0.45 10.04
N GLU A 111 7.42 1.77 10.20
CA GLU A 111 7.11 2.38 11.49
C GLU A 111 5.62 2.71 11.54
N PRO A 112 4.90 2.31 12.62
CA PRO A 112 3.45 2.47 12.67
C PRO A 112 2.97 3.89 12.42
N ALA A 113 3.58 4.88 13.07
CA ALA A 113 3.15 6.27 12.91
C ALA A 113 3.33 6.77 11.48
N LEU A 114 4.44 6.39 10.85
CA LEU A 114 4.72 6.81 9.48
C LEU A 114 3.78 6.13 8.48
N LEU A 115 3.49 4.84 8.70
CA LEU A 115 2.56 4.13 7.85
C LEU A 115 1.17 4.75 7.92
N LEU A 116 0.68 5.00 9.12
CA LEU A 116 -0.65 5.58 9.30
C LEU A 116 -0.73 6.97 8.67
N ALA A 117 0.30 7.79 8.85
CA ALA A 117 0.32 9.12 8.28
C ALA A 117 0.35 9.08 6.74
N ALA A 118 1.17 8.17 6.18
CA ALA A 118 1.28 8.06 4.73
C ALA A 118 -0.02 7.60 4.09
N VAL A 119 -0.68 6.60 4.70
CA VAL A 119 -1.94 6.10 4.18
C VAL A 119 -3.01 7.18 4.27
N ALA A 120 -3.11 7.86 5.40
CA ALA A 120 -4.09 8.93 5.58
C ALA A 120 -3.87 10.07 4.57
N GLY A 121 -2.61 10.37 4.27
CA GLY A 121 -2.28 11.44 3.35
C GLY A 121 -2.63 11.13 1.90
N LEU A 122 -2.71 9.86 1.53
CA LEU A 122 -3.05 9.45 0.18
C LEU A 122 -4.55 9.24 -0.04
N LEU A 123 -5.29 9.05 1.03
CA LEU A 123 -6.72 8.81 0.91
C LEU A 123 -7.50 10.11 0.93
N PRO A 124 -8.60 10.20 0.16
CA PRO A 124 -9.46 11.35 0.26
C PRO A 124 -10.11 11.38 1.63
N ARG A 125 -10.45 12.56 2.09
CA ARG A 125 -11.20 12.69 3.33
C ARG A 125 -12.56 12.06 3.17
N THR A 126 -12.96 11.29 4.18
CA THR A 126 -14.23 10.59 4.17
C THR A 126 -15.16 11.17 5.22
N GLY A 127 -16.40 10.71 5.19
CA GLY A 127 -17.34 11.04 6.23
C GLY A 127 -17.79 12.48 6.26
N GLY A 128 -17.84 13.09 5.13
CA GLY A 128 -18.31 14.47 5.05
C GLY A 128 -17.35 15.43 5.68
N SER A 129 -16.23 14.96 5.94
CA SER A 129 -15.14 15.76 6.41
C SER A 129 -14.53 16.45 5.20
#